data_2390d476cb664cf51b90d582e0af12d9
#
_entry.id   2390d476cb664cf51b90d582e0af12d9
#
_cell.length_a   1.000
_cell.length_b   1.000
_cell.length_c   1.000
_cell.angle_alpha   90.00
_cell.angle_beta   90.00
_cell.angle_gamma   90.00
#
_symmetry.space_group_name_H-M   'P 1'
#
loop_
_entity.id
_entity.type
_entity.pdbx_description
1 polymer ?
#
loop_
_entity_poly.entity_id
_entity_poly.type
_entity_poly.pdbx_seq_one_letter_code
_entity_poly.pdbx_strand_id
1 'polypeptide(L)'
;MRLISLVLSLILFFSCTEIQDDPEGSSSDKPNVILIMVDDLGWGDVGLNGNVKVKTPHLDQLASKGFRLSRFYSAAPVCSPTRASCITGRNPNRMGIPGANSGHMLKQETTLAEIVKKLGYRTGHFGKWHLGTLTTQIKDANRGRPGDSSHYSIPSMHGYDSYFCTESKVPTFDPLIKPLAFDTAKGESLRYGWAAALENQQEVEDYGTWYWSGIEKRKLENMEGENTKIIMDQVLQFLEGDKDEPFFATIWPHTPHLPVVASKKYREMYAEYSHAEQLYYGSITAMDEQIGRLWEYLERTGKAENTMLWFCSDNGPENRTPGSAGPFRERKRSLYEGGLRVPAFMLWPEKFSGGEELDVPMFTSDYLPTILDLLDEEGKIPELPLDGMSVREILEGKVNERGKPMGFMHRNGAKSWVNQQYKLISPKKDAPYELYDLLVDPSEESDLISQSPEIGAEMKTKLEDWLRSVASSKEGKDYP
;
A
#
# COMPACT_ATOMS: atom_id res chain seq x y z
N MET A 1 -100.09 12.31 -4.77
CA MET A 1 -98.92 13.01 -4.22
C MET A 1 -97.90 11.94 -3.75
N ARG A 2 -96.83 11.71 -4.53
CA ARG A 2 -95.80 10.70 -4.25
C ARG A 2 -94.53 11.41 -3.78
N LEU A 3 -94.06 11.17 -2.55
CA LEU A 3 -92.79 11.60 -2.03
C LEU A 3 -91.69 10.69 -2.63
N ILE A 4 -90.71 11.33 -3.24
CA ILE A 4 -89.50 10.67 -3.70
C ILE A 4 -88.41 10.94 -2.65
N SER A 5 -87.98 9.87 -1.94
CA SER A 5 -86.80 9.92 -1.03
C SER A 5 -85.50 9.78 -1.81
N LEU A 6 -84.66 10.78 -1.69
CA LEU A 6 -83.31 10.77 -2.26
C LEU A 6 -82.34 10.14 -1.22
N VAL A 7 -81.81 9.00 -1.55
CA VAL A 7 -80.73 8.36 -0.75
C VAL A 7 -79.39 8.82 -1.30
N LEU A 8 -78.62 9.57 -0.48
CA LEU A 8 -77.32 10.05 -0.79
C LEU A 8 -76.29 9.00 -0.33
N SER A 9 -75.71 8.26 -1.26
CA SER A 9 -74.60 7.30 -0.97
C SER A 9 -73.28 8.04 -0.90
N LEU A 10 -72.70 8.08 0.30
CA LEU A 10 -71.36 8.62 0.55
C LEU A 10 -70.33 7.54 0.21
N ILE A 11 -69.62 7.69 -0.90
CA ILE A 11 -68.51 6.82 -1.28
C ILE A 11 -67.24 7.36 -0.61
N LEU A 12 -66.74 6.68 0.43
CA LEU A 12 -65.41 6.92 1.03
C LEU A 12 -64.35 6.29 0.13
N PHE A 13 -63.58 7.15 -0.56
CA PHE A 13 -62.33 6.74 -1.19
C PHE A 13 -61.28 6.58 -0.12
N PHE A 14 -60.95 5.34 0.24
CA PHE A 14 -59.68 5.03 0.92
C PHE A 14 -58.55 5.14 -0.12
N SER A 15 -57.78 6.21 -0.06
CA SER A 15 -56.53 6.33 -0.75
C SER A 15 -55.49 5.50 0.05
N CYS A 16 -55.18 4.29 -0.42
CA CYS A 16 -53.93 3.61 0.00
C CYS A 16 -52.76 4.40 -0.61
N THR A 17 -52.08 5.18 0.20
CA THR A 17 -50.73 5.59 -0.10
C THR A 17 -49.85 4.34 0.09
N GLU A 18 -49.46 3.70 -1.01
CA GLU A 18 -48.33 2.81 -1.05
C GLU A 18 -47.14 3.65 -0.60
N ILE A 19 -46.59 3.32 0.55
CA ILE A 19 -45.21 3.71 0.93
C ILE A 19 -44.35 2.98 -0.10
N GLN A 20 -43.90 3.68 -1.15
CA GLN A 20 -42.76 3.25 -1.93
C GLN A 20 -41.58 3.23 -0.94
N ASP A 21 -41.15 2.04 -0.56
CA ASP A 21 -39.78 1.84 -0.06
C ASP A 21 -38.91 2.42 -1.17
N ASP A 22 -38.20 3.50 -0.86
CA ASP A 22 -37.09 3.96 -1.69
C ASP A 22 -36.14 2.76 -1.87
N PRO A 23 -35.81 2.35 -3.09
CA PRO A 23 -34.80 1.32 -3.28
C PRO A 23 -33.53 1.84 -2.62
N GLU A 24 -32.99 1.04 -1.72
CA GLU A 24 -31.65 1.22 -1.17
C GLU A 24 -30.76 1.78 -2.27
N GLY A 25 -30.07 2.92 -2.00
CA GLY A 25 -29.34 3.73 -2.97
C GLY A 25 -28.60 2.85 -3.95
N SER A 26 -28.74 3.14 -5.23
CA SER A 26 -28.20 2.33 -6.30
C SER A 26 -26.69 2.13 -6.04
N SER A 27 -26.17 0.91 -6.16
CA SER A 27 -24.75 0.59 -5.97
C SER A 27 -23.81 1.43 -6.86
N SER A 28 -24.35 2.21 -7.77
CA SER A 28 -23.64 3.13 -8.67
C SER A 28 -23.06 4.38 -7.99
N ASP A 29 -23.50 4.74 -6.79
CA ASP A 29 -23.05 5.97 -6.11
C ASP A 29 -21.81 5.77 -5.23
N LYS A 30 -21.42 4.51 -4.91
CA LYS A 30 -20.25 4.22 -4.13
C LYS A 30 -18.97 4.33 -4.96
N PRO A 31 -17.91 5.02 -4.46
CA PRO A 31 -16.65 5.15 -5.20
C PRO A 31 -15.93 3.82 -5.30
N ASN A 32 -15.21 3.60 -6.38
CA ASN A 32 -14.18 2.56 -6.44
C ASN A 32 -12.98 2.94 -5.57
N VAL A 33 -12.28 1.96 -5.03
CA VAL A 33 -11.11 2.20 -4.18
C VAL A 33 -9.92 1.39 -4.68
N ILE A 34 -8.81 2.07 -4.96
CA ILE A 34 -7.54 1.47 -5.39
C ILE A 34 -6.42 1.88 -4.45
N LEU A 35 -5.71 0.91 -3.87
CA LEU A 35 -4.50 1.11 -3.08
C LEU A 35 -3.30 0.53 -3.84
N ILE A 36 -2.47 1.41 -4.41
CA ILE A 36 -1.20 1.02 -5.06
C ILE A 36 -0.07 1.17 -4.04
N MET A 37 0.65 0.08 -3.75
CA MET A 37 1.83 0.11 -2.89
C MET A 37 2.98 -0.62 -3.59
N VAL A 38 3.96 0.13 -4.06
CA VAL A 38 5.15 -0.40 -4.72
C VAL A 38 6.21 -0.83 -3.70
N ASP A 39 7.23 -1.57 -4.12
CA ASP A 39 8.17 -2.27 -3.24
C ASP A 39 9.57 -1.65 -3.32
N ASP A 40 10.06 -1.06 -2.22
CA ASP A 40 11.39 -0.45 -2.10
C ASP A 40 11.61 0.84 -2.92
N LEU A 41 10.58 1.55 -3.33
CA LEU A 41 10.70 2.82 -4.05
C LEU A 41 11.04 3.94 -3.06
N GLY A 42 12.19 4.58 -3.25
CA GLY A 42 12.63 5.70 -2.42
C GLY A 42 11.83 6.98 -2.66
N TRP A 43 11.78 7.86 -1.65
CA TRP A 43 11.11 9.16 -1.77
C TRP A 43 11.66 9.98 -2.95
N GLY A 44 12.97 9.93 -3.15
CA GLY A 44 13.66 10.64 -4.24
C GLY A 44 13.74 9.90 -5.57
N ASP A 45 13.00 8.80 -5.78
CA ASP A 45 13.05 8.00 -7.01
C ASP A 45 12.01 8.39 -8.06
N VAL A 46 11.21 9.42 -7.82
CA VAL A 46 10.09 9.83 -8.68
C VAL A 46 10.12 11.31 -9.02
N GLY A 47 9.62 11.67 -10.20
CA GLY A 47 9.59 13.05 -10.71
C GLY A 47 8.74 13.98 -9.84
N LEU A 48 7.61 13.49 -9.29
CA LEU A 48 6.76 14.27 -8.38
C LEU A 48 7.51 14.81 -7.14
N ASN A 49 8.63 14.19 -6.76
CA ASN A 49 9.52 14.64 -5.68
C ASN A 49 10.82 15.27 -6.20
N GLY A 50 10.86 15.69 -7.47
CA GLY A 50 11.95 16.46 -8.07
C GLY A 50 13.09 15.61 -8.67
N ASN A 51 12.91 14.29 -8.86
CA ASN A 51 13.88 13.47 -9.56
C ASN A 51 13.85 13.80 -11.07
N VAL A 52 15.01 14.22 -11.61
CA VAL A 52 15.14 14.55 -13.03
C VAL A 52 15.75 13.42 -13.86
N LYS A 53 16.23 12.35 -13.22
CA LYS A 53 16.86 11.21 -13.90
C LYS A 53 15.86 10.14 -14.27
N VAL A 54 15.04 9.73 -13.30
CA VAL A 54 14.04 8.67 -13.47
C VAL A 54 12.77 9.24 -14.11
N LYS A 55 12.32 8.60 -15.19
CA LYS A 55 11.14 9.06 -15.94
C LYS A 55 9.88 8.40 -15.37
N THR A 56 9.05 9.21 -14.70
CA THR A 56 7.78 8.79 -14.10
C THR A 56 6.61 9.70 -14.50
N PRO A 57 6.40 9.96 -15.82
CA PRO A 57 5.45 10.96 -16.26
C PRO A 57 4.00 10.66 -15.86
N HIS A 58 3.60 9.38 -15.75
CA HIS A 58 2.25 9.01 -15.36
C HIS A 58 2.01 9.23 -13.87
N LEU A 59 2.95 8.84 -13.00
CA LEU A 59 2.88 9.14 -11.56
C LEU A 59 2.85 10.65 -11.32
N ASP A 60 3.69 11.41 -12.02
CA ASP A 60 3.78 12.86 -11.89
C ASP A 60 2.45 13.53 -12.32
N GLN A 61 1.85 13.05 -13.42
CA GLN A 61 0.56 13.52 -13.90
C GLN A 61 -0.57 13.22 -12.90
N LEU A 62 -0.64 11.98 -12.37
CA LEU A 62 -1.66 11.60 -11.40
C LEU A 62 -1.53 12.40 -10.10
N ALA A 63 -0.31 12.55 -9.59
CA ALA A 63 -0.03 13.38 -8.43
C ALA A 63 -0.43 14.84 -8.63
N SER A 64 -0.26 15.39 -9.85
CA SER A 64 -0.67 16.76 -10.18
C SER A 64 -2.19 16.96 -10.25
N LYS A 65 -2.96 15.88 -10.48
CA LYS A 65 -4.43 15.88 -10.47
C LYS A 65 -5.02 15.65 -9.08
N GLY A 66 -4.22 15.20 -8.11
CA GLY A 66 -4.64 14.85 -6.76
C GLY A 66 -3.92 15.66 -5.68
N PHE A 67 -3.83 15.12 -4.50
CA PHE A 67 -3.03 15.62 -3.39
C PHE A 67 -1.66 14.95 -3.39
N ARG A 68 -0.58 15.70 -3.50
CA ARG A 68 0.77 15.23 -3.20
C ARG A 68 0.97 15.21 -1.69
N LEU A 69 1.31 14.05 -1.12
CA LEU A 69 1.47 13.88 0.33
C LEU A 69 2.96 13.94 0.67
N SER A 70 3.46 15.14 0.97
CA SER A 70 4.91 15.37 1.10
C SER A 70 5.51 14.71 2.34
N ARG A 71 4.71 14.47 3.39
CA ARG A 71 5.10 13.80 4.65
C ARG A 71 4.31 12.50 4.85
N PHE A 72 4.39 11.59 3.87
CA PHE A 72 3.76 10.28 3.99
C PHE A 72 4.77 9.22 4.41
N TYR A 73 4.36 8.38 5.37
CA TYR A 73 5.22 7.36 5.98
C TYR A 73 4.69 5.94 5.77
N SER A 74 5.61 5.01 5.53
CA SER A 74 5.35 3.60 5.75
C SER A 74 5.30 3.31 7.25
N ALA A 75 4.38 2.47 7.73
CA ALA A 75 4.25 2.15 9.16
C ALA A 75 5.42 1.34 9.72
N ALA A 76 6.32 0.88 8.87
CA ALA A 76 7.55 0.20 9.24
C ALA A 76 8.60 0.36 8.13
N PRO A 77 9.91 0.26 8.44
CA PRO A 77 10.97 0.44 7.44
C PRO A 77 11.22 -0.83 6.61
N VAL A 78 10.24 -1.74 6.52
CA VAL A 78 10.31 -3.01 5.78
C VAL A 78 8.93 -3.51 5.34
N CYS A 79 8.90 -4.33 4.29
CA CYS A 79 7.73 -4.71 3.49
C CYS A 79 6.54 -5.33 4.27
N SER A 80 6.66 -6.57 4.82
CA SER A 80 5.52 -7.28 5.44
C SER A 80 4.81 -6.47 6.52
N PRO A 81 5.53 -5.81 7.45
CA PRO A 81 4.90 -4.97 8.46
C PRO A 81 4.06 -3.84 7.87
N THR A 82 4.59 -3.09 6.91
CA THR A 82 3.86 -1.98 6.26
C THR A 82 2.63 -2.48 5.54
N ARG A 83 2.72 -3.62 4.84
CA ARG A 83 1.58 -4.23 4.13
C ARG A 83 0.46 -4.63 5.08
N ALA A 84 0.81 -5.18 6.26
CA ALA A 84 -0.16 -5.47 7.30
C ALA A 84 -0.87 -4.22 7.82
N SER A 85 -0.13 -3.15 8.12
CA SER A 85 -0.69 -1.89 8.60
C SER A 85 -1.64 -1.23 7.60
N CYS A 86 -1.33 -1.33 6.31
CA CYS A 86 -2.12 -0.78 5.21
C CYS A 86 -3.57 -1.29 5.21
N ILE A 87 -3.76 -2.58 5.47
CA ILE A 87 -5.09 -3.20 5.39
C ILE A 87 -5.80 -3.35 6.74
N THR A 88 -5.12 -3.08 7.86
CA THR A 88 -5.70 -3.23 9.21
C THR A 88 -5.81 -1.92 9.99
N GLY A 89 -5.09 -0.86 9.61
CA GLY A 89 -5.01 0.39 10.38
C GLY A 89 -4.20 0.27 11.68
N ARG A 90 -3.54 -0.86 11.91
CA ARG A 90 -2.84 -1.20 13.17
C ARG A 90 -1.33 -1.29 12.97
N ASN A 91 -0.57 -1.01 14.03
CA ASN A 91 0.87 -1.26 13.98
C ASN A 91 1.15 -2.77 13.86
N PRO A 92 2.01 -3.19 12.92
CA PRO A 92 2.23 -4.62 12.62
C PRO A 92 2.78 -5.43 13.80
N ASN A 93 3.43 -4.78 14.78
CA ASN A 93 3.91 -5.48 15.97
C ASN A 93 2.78 -5.94 16.88
N ARG A 94 1.57 -5.32 16.82
CA ARG A 94 0.38 -5.77 17.56
C ARG A 94 -0.05 -7.17 17.15
N MET A 95 0.09 -7.49 15.87
CA MET A 95 -0.31 -8.79 15.29
C MET A 95 0.86 -9.74 15.04
N GLY A 96 2.03 -9.48 15.65
CA GLY A 96 3.18 -10.38 15.56
C GLY A 96 3.91 -10.38 14.22
N ILE A 97 3.86 -9.28 13.44
CA ILE A 97 4.57 -9.11 12.17
C ILE A 97 5.69 -8.05 12.33
N PRO A 98 6.78 -8.32 13.07
CA PRO A 98 7.79 -7.30 13.36
C PRO A 98 8.83 -7.09 12.25
N GLY A 99 8.79 -7.86 11.18
CA GLY A 99 9.77 -7.79 10.10
C GLY A 99 9.38 -8.58 8.87
N ALA A 100 10.09 -8.35 7.77
CA ALA A 100 9.91 -9.11 6.54
C ALA A 100 10.11 -10.61 6.82
N ASN A 101 9.20 -11.45 6.31
CA ASN A 101 9.16 -12.90 6.53
C ASN A 101 8.99 -13.35 8.01
N SER A 102 8.53 -12.47 8.89
CA SER A 102 8.27 -12.79 10.31
C SER A 102 6.78 -12.66 10.59
N GLY A 103 6.16 -13.71 11.13
CA GLY A 103 4.72 -13.75 11.35
C GLY A 103 3.91 -13.87 10.05
N HIS A 104 2.61 -13.78 10.17
CA HIS A 104 1.65 -13.79 9.07
C HIS A 104 0.38 -13.05 9.50
N MET A 105 -0.49 -12.71 8.55
CA MET A 105 -1.78 -12.09 8.86
C MET A 105 -2.64 -13.08 9.63
N LEU A 106 -3.06 -12.66 10.81
CA LEU A 106 -3.90 -13.47 11.71
C LEU A 106 -5.37 -13.41 11.26
N LYS A 107 -6.10 -14.51 11.42
CA LYS A 107 -7.54 -14.57 11.11
C LYS A 107 -8.41 -13.68 12.01
N GLN A 108 -7.92 -13.35 13.21
CA GLN A 108 -8.62 -12.47 14.16
C GLN A 108 -8.50 -11.00 13.78
N GLU A 109 -7.56 -10.62 12.92
CA GLU A 109 -7.45 -9.25 12.42
C GLU A 109 -8.57 -8.96 11.44
N THR A 110 -9.20 -7.84 11.61
CA THR A 110 -10.19 -7.35 10.65
C THR A 110 -9.49 -6.48 9.61
N THR A 111 -9.65 -6.83 8.34
CA THR A 111 -9.05 -6.10 7.23
C THR A 111 -10.05 -5.17 6.56
N LEU A 112 -9.54 -4.12 5.91
CA LEU A 112 -10.36 -3.22 5.08
C LEU A 112 -11.13 -3.99 4.00
N ALA A 113 -10.50 -5.00 3.37
CA ALA A 113 -11.15 -5.84 2.36
C ALA A 113 -12.37 -6.60 2.92
N GLU A 114 -12.28 -7.14 4.14
CA GLU A 114 -13.41 -7.81 4.80
C GLU A 114 -14.58 -6.85 5.07
N ILE A 115 -14.26 -5.61 5.45
CA ILE A 115 -15.28 -4.59 5.75
C ILE A 115 -15.97 -4.15 4.46
N VAL A 116 -15.22 -3.70 3.44
CA VAL A 116 -15.81 -3.20 2.19
C VAL A 116 -16.53 -4.31 1.42
N LYS A 117 -16.08 -5.57 1.53
CA LYS A 117 -16.82 -6.72 0.99
C LYS A 117 -18.23 -6.83 1.58
N LYS A 118 -18.39 -6.63 2.90
CA LYS A 118 -19.71 -6.60 3.56
C LYS A 118 -20.56 -5.39 3.13
N LEU A 119 -19.93 -4.35 2.61
CA LEU A 119 -20.59 -3.17 2.03
C LEU A 119 -20.94 -3.34 0.54
N GLY A 120 -20.74 -4.54 -0.03
CA GLY A 120 -21.08 -4.86 -1.41
C GLY A 120 -20.00 -4.57 -2.45
N TYR A 121 -18.73 -4.38 -2.01
CA TYR A 121 -17.61 -4.24 -2.94
C TYR A 121 -17.12 -5.59 -3.44
N ARG A 122 -16.80 -5.68 -4.73
CA ARG A 122 -15.93 -6.74 -5.25
C ARG A 122 -14.50 -6.46 -4.81
N THR A 123 -13.78 -7.45 -4.30
CA THR A 123 -12.46 -7.25 -3.70
C THR A 123 -11.39 -8.03 -4.43
N GLY A 124 -10.24 -7.37 -4.74
CA GLY A 124 -9.13 -7.98 -5.46
C GLY A 124 -7.76 -7.63 -4.88
N HIS A 125 -6.84 -8.61 -4.88
CA HIS A 125 -5.44 -8.40 -4.49
C HIS A 125 -4.49 -8.85 -5.59
N PHE A 126 -3.56 -7.98 -6.03
CA PHE A 126 -2.68 -8.21 -7.17
C PHE A 126 -1.23 -7.84 -6.85
N GLY A 127 -0.31 -8.78 -7.03
CA GLY A 127 1.12 -8.59 -6.80
C GLY A 127 1.66 -9.27 -5.54
N LYS A 128 2.50 -8.60 -4.78
CA LYS A 128 3.16 -9.17 -3.61
C LYS A 128 2.24 -9.23 -2.39
N TRP A 129 1.90 -10.43 -1.91
CA TRP A 129 1.14 -10.59 -0.66
C TRP A 129 2.00 -10.33 0.58
N HIS A 130 3.02 -11.14 0.77
CA HIS A 130 4.03 -11.07 1.84
C HIS A 130 3.48 -11.11 3.29
N LEU A 131 2.25 -11.51 3.47
CA LEU A 131 1.54 -11.61 4.76
C LEU A 131 1.26 -13.07 5.18
N GLY A 132 1.95 -14.01 4.58
CA GLY A 132 1.85 -15.45 4.85
C GLY A 132 2.28 -16.26 3.65
N THR A 133 2.43 -17.59 3.82
CA THR A 133 2.67 -18.48 2.69
C THR A 133 1.36 -18.76 1.93
N LEU A 134 1.46 -18.93 0.63
CA LEU A 134 0.33 -19.15 -0.28
C LEU A 134 0.08 -20.62 -0.58
N THR A 135 0.99 -21.51 -0.14
CA THR A 135 0.91 -22.95 -0.38
C THR A 135 1.47 -23.76 0.77
N THR A 136 0.89 -24.95 0.98
CA THR A 136 1.41 -25.98 1.87
C THR A 136 1.87 -27.24 1.11
N GLN A 137 1.84 -27.21 -0.23
CA GLN A 137 2.11 -28.38 -1.07
C GLN A 137 3.52 -28.43 -1.63
N ILE A 138 4.10 -27.26 -1.94
CA ILE A 138 5.43 -27.17 -2.55
C ILE A 138 6.32 -26.17 -1.82
N LYS A 139 7.63 -26.25 -2.12
CA LYS A 139 8.54 -25.16 -1.75
C LYS A 139 8.21 -23.93 -2.58
N ASP A 140 7.92 -22.81 -1.90
CA ASP A 140 7.66 -21.51 -2.52
C ASP A 140 8.30 -20.39 -1.69
N ALA A 141 9.00 -19.51 -2.36
CA ALA A 141 9.63 -18.32 -1.77
C ALA A 141 10.34 -18.60 -0.42
N ASN A 142 10.01 -17.80 0.62
CA ASN A 142 10.71 -17.85 1.90
C ASN A 142 10.08 -18.85 2.89
N ARG A 143 8.75 -19.01 2.90
CA ARG A 143 7.99 -19.73 3.94
C ARG A 143 7.26 -20.98 3.46
N GLY A 144 6.85 -21.03 2.18
CA GLY A 144 6.14 -22.20 1.63
C GLY A 144 6.99 -23.47 1.71
N ARG A 145 6.43 -24.51 2.36
CA ARG A 145 7.05 -25.83 2.51
C ARG A 145 5.96 -26.92 2.47
N PRO A 146 6.23 -28.07 1.89
CA PRO A 146 5.30 -29.19 1.91
C PRO A 146 4.92 -29.58 3.36
N GLY A 147 3.62 -29.60 3.64
CA GLY A 147 3.08 -29.98 4.94
C GLY A 147 3.20 -28.92 6.05
N ASP A 148 3.80 -27.76 5.81
CA ASP A 148 3.92 -26.68 6.81
C ASP A 148 2.82 -25.65 6.61
N SER A 149 1.88 -25.59 7.54
CA SER A 149 0.80 -24.61 7.59
C SER A 149 1.00 -23.49 8.63
N SER A 150 2.14 -23.45 9.33
CA SER A 150 2.38 -22.52 10.44
C SER A 150 2.26 -21.05 10.05
N HIS A 151 2.51 -20.73 8.80
CA HIS A 151 2.39 -19.38 8.24
C HIS A 151 1.42 -19.29 7.07
N TYR A 152 0.51 -20.27 6.92
CA TYR A 152 -0.45 -20.28 5.80
C TYR A 152 -1.49 -19.18 5.99
N SER A 153 -1.47 -18.21 5.09
CA SER A 153 -2.38 -17.07 5.11
C SER A 153 -2.46 -16.48 3.69
N ILE A 154 -3.59 -16.70 3.04
CA ILE A 154 -3.86 -16.30 1.65
C ILE A 154 -4.86 -15.16 1.60
N PRO A 155 -4.88 -14.33 0.55
CA PRO A 155 -5.78 -13.17 0.48
C PRO A 155 -7.26 -13.49 0.67
N SER A 156 -7.76 -14.63 0.18
CA SER A 156 -9.17 -15.02 0.36
C SER A 156 -9.57 -15.31 1.80
N MET A 157 -8.62 -15.52 2.70
CA MET A 157 -8.88 -15.66 4.15
C MET A 157 -9.08 -14.29 4.82
N HIS A 158 -8.85 -13.20 4.11
CA HIS A 158 -8.83 -11.82 4.58
C HIS A 158 -9.68 -10.89 3.71
N GLY A 159 -10.78 -11.43 3.16
CA GLY A 159 -11.81 -10.64 2.50
C GLY A 159 -11.65 -10.44 0.98
N TYR A 160 -10.62 -10.95 0.34
CA TYR A 160 -10.44 -10.81 -1.10
C TYR A 160 -11.16 -11.92 -1.88
N ASP A 161 -12.03 -11.54 -2.83
CA ASP A 161 -12.76 -12.45 -3.73
C ASP A 161 -11.84 -13.04 -4.80
N SER A 162 -10.97 -12.20 -5.32
CA SER A 162 -10.00 -12.56 -6.36
C SER A 162 -8.59 -12.18 -5.94
N TYR A 163 -7.61 -12.98 -6.35
CA TYR A 163 -6.21 -12.60 -6.19
C TYR A 163 -5.31 -13.22 -7.25
N PHE A 164 -4.25 -12.49 -7.56
CA PHE A 164 -3.12 -12.94 -8.36
C PHE A 164 -1.85 -12.43 -7.71
N CYS A 165 -1.18 -13.28 -6.92
CA CYS A 165 -0.10 -12.79 -6.06
C CYS A 165 1.03 -13.80 -5.85
N THR A 166 2.15 -13.28 -5.35
CA THR A 166 3.29 -14.08 -4.87
C THR A 166 3.41 -13.97 -3.34
N GLU A 167 4.02 -14.97 -2.71
CA GLU A 167 4.36 -14.87 -1.28
C GLU A 167 5.37 -13.75 -1.01
N SER A 168 6.39 -13.62 -1.85
CA SER A 168 7.52 -12.71 -1.65
C SER A 168 7.97 -12.11 -2.98
N LYS A 169 9.20 -11.65 -3.05
CA LYS A 169 9.80 -11.04 -4.23
C LYS A 169 9.94 -12.00 -5.41
N VAL A 170 9.86 -11.45 -6.58
CA VAL A 170 10.23 -12.04 -7.87
C VAL A 170 11.03 -11.03 -8.70
N PRO A 171 11.73 -11.42 -9.77
CA PRO A 171 12.32 -10.49 -10.73
C PRO A 171 11.31 -9.49 -11.29
N THR A 172 11.75 -8.26 -11.54
CA THR A 172 10.89 -7.20 -12.10
C THR A 172 10.57 -7.39 -13.59
N PHE A 173 11.23 -8.35 -14.24
CA PHE A 173 10.98 -8.80 -15.61
C PHE A 173 11.19 -10.32 -15.67
N ASP A 174 10.41 -11.06 -16.48
CA ASP A 174 10.40 -12.53 -16.57
C ASP A 174 10.35 -13.17 -15.15
N PRO A 175 9.29 -12.95 -14.36
CA PRO A 175 9.32 -13.13 -12.91
C PRO A 175 9.53 -14.56 -12.42
N LEU A 176 9.37 -15.58 -13.29
CA LEU A 176 9.51 -16.97 -12.89
C LEU A 176 10.91 -17.55 -13.13
N ILE A 177 11.81 -16.83 -13.82
CA ILE A 177 13.11 -17.33 -14.24
C ILE A 177 14.29 -16.45 -13.78
N LYS A 178 15.46 -17.03 -13.81
CA LYS A 178 16.75 -16.34 -13.63
C LYS A 178 17.81 -16.95 -14.56
N PRO A 179 18.85 -16.22 -14.99
CA PRO A 179 19.92 -16.77 -15.80
C PRO A 179 20.74 -17.78 -15.00
N LEU A 180 21.28 -18.80 -15.69
CA LEU A 180 22.26 -19.73 -15.11
C LEU A 180 23.62 -19.05 -14.83
N ALA A 181 23.96 -18.02 -15.62
CA ALA A 181 25.19 -17.24 -15.47
C ALA A 181 24.89 -15.74 -15.54
N PHE A 182 25.58 -14.94 -14.72
CA PHE A 182 25.46 -13.48 -14.67
C PHE A 182 26.66 -12.80 -15.31
N ASP A 183 26.47 -11.65 -15.95
CA ASP A 183 27.56 -10.77 -16.39
C ASP A 183 28.13 -10.01 -15.18
N THR A 184 29.02 -10.68 -14.44
CA THR A 184 29.64 -10.12 -13.23
C THR A 184 30.53 -8.92 -13.51
N ALA A 185 31.02 -8.76 -14.74
CA ALA A 185 31.80 -7.60 -15.16
C ALA A 185 30.93 -6.32 -15.17
N LYS A 186 29.62 -6.47 -15.43
CA LYS A 186 28.63 -5.39 -15.30
C LYS A 186 28.00 -5.30 -13.92
N GLY A 187 28.37 -6.15 -12.96
CA GLY A 187 27.81 -6.17 -11.62
C GLY A 187 26.50 -6.94 -11.49
N GLU A 188 26.11 -7.71 -12.49
CA GLU A 188 24.92 -8.56 -12.43
C GLU A 188 25.08 -9.68 -11.40
N SER A 189 24.00 -9.97 -10.69
CA SER A 189 23.96 -11.05 -9.69
C SER A 189 22.53 -11.35 -9.26
N LEU A 190 22.33 -12.55 -8.69
CA LEU A 190 21.05 -12.94 -8.06
C LEU A 190 20.65 -11.97 -6.91
N ARG A 191 21.60 -11.26 -6.32
CA ARG A 191 21.35 -10.34 -5.19
C ARG A 191 21.01 -8.93 -5.62
N TYR A 192 21.36 -8.54 -6.86
CA TYR A 192 21.07 -7.22 -7.39
C TYR A 192 20.05 -7.29 -8.51
N GLY A 193 20.40 -7.91 -9.64
CA GLY A 193 19.59 -7.97 -10.86
C GLY A 193 20.45 -8.26 -12.08
N TRP A 194 19.80 -8.27 -13.23
CA TRP A 194 20.41 -8.61 -14.53
C TRP A 194 19.61 -8.02 -15.69
N ALA A 195 20.22 -7.92 -16.87
CA ALA A 195 19.52 -7.63 -18.10
C ALA A 195 18.65 -8.83 -18.52
N ALA A 196 17.47 -8.57 -19.09
CA ALA A 196 16.51 -9.63 -19.46
C ALA A 196 17.17 -10.82 -20.17
N ALA A 197 17.18 -11.99 -19.53
CA ALA A 197 17.98 -13.14 -19.95
C ALA A 197 17.56 -13.70 -21.31
N LEU A 198 16.25 -13.81 -21.55
CA LEU A 198 15.70 -14.35 -22.80
C LEU A 198 15.99 -13.42 -23.99
N GLU A 199 15.94 -12.10 -23.80
CA GLU A 199 16.34 -11.13 -24.84
C GLU A 199 17.83 -11.29 -25.25
N ASN A 200 18.68 -11.72 -24.31
CA ASN A 200 20.10 -11.96 -24.51
C ASN A 200 20.41 -13.42 -24.89
N GLN A 201 19.40 -14.26 -25.16
CA GLN A 201 19.53 -15.67 -25.51
C GLN A 201 20.34 -16.48 -24.49
N GLN A 202 20.20 -16.13 -23.19
CA GLN A 202 20.86 -16.84 -22.09
C GLN A 202 20.07 -18.08 -21.68
N GLU A 203 20.77 -19.10 -21.21
CA GLU A 203 20.14 -20.24 -20.53
C GLU A 203 19.58 -19.81 -19.19
N VAL A 204 18.39 -20.30 -18.84
CA VAL A 204 17.64 -19.91 -17.66
C VAL A 204 17.19 -21.11 -16.83
N GLU A 205 16.92 -20.88 -15.56
CA GLU A 205 16.29 -21.83 -14.65
C GLU A 205 15.20 -21.15 -13.82
N ASP A 206 14.37 -21.94 -13.12
CA ASP A 206 13.30 -21.44 -12.27
C ASP A 206 13.84 -20.48 -11.18
N TYR A 207 13.17 -19.35 -10.96
CA TYR A 207 13.51 -18.43 -9.88
C TYR A 207 13.16 -19.00 -8.49
N GLY A 208 12.04 -19.76 -8.40
CA GLY A 208 11.63 -20.46 -7.17
C GLY A 208 10.66 -19.70 -6.29
N THR A 209 10.02 -18.65 -6.84
CA THR A 209 8.82 -18.00 -6.28
C THR A 209 7.76 -18.01 -7.37
N TRP A 210 6.52 -18.34 -7.00
CA TRP A 210 5.45 -18.57 -7.94
C TRP A 210 4.29 -17.60 -7.76
N TYR A 211 3.53 -17.36 -8.82
CA TYR A 211 2.24 -16.67 -8.77
C TYR A 211 1.10 -17.65 -8.50
N TRP A 212 0.17 -17.20 -7.67
CA TRP A 212 -1.01 -17.94 -7.24
C TRP A 212 -2.28 -17.14 -7.53
N SER A 213 -3.30 -17.80 -8.07
CA SER A 213 -4.59 -17.15 -8.41
C SER A 213 -5.77 -18.00 -7.92
N GLY A 214 -5.79 -18.29 -6.64
CA GLY A 214 -6.74 -19.19 -5.99
C GLY A 214 -6.03 -20.22 -5.12
N ILE A 215 -6.80 -20.97 -4.32
CA ILE A 215 -6.27 -21.96 -3.38
C ILE A 215 -5.47 -23.01 -4.17
N GLU A 216 -4.16 -23.11 -3.88
CA GLU A 216 -3.22 -24.05 -4.53
C GLU A 216 -3.23 -24.02 -6.08
N LYS A 217 -3.64 -22.87 -6.68
CA LYS A 217 -3.66 -22.68 -8.15
C LYS A 217 -2.46 -21.83 -8.59
N ARG A 218 -1.35 -22.49 -8.88
CA ARG A 218 -0.14 -21.86 -9.42
C ARG A 218 -0.33 -21.43 -10.87
N LYS A 219 0.16 -20.24 -11.23
CA LYS A 219 0.19 -19.71 -12.61
C LYS A 219 1.57 -19.86 -13.20
N LEU A 220 1.66 -20.45 -14.41
CA LEU A 220 2.90 -20.70 -15.14
C LEU A 220 2.85 -20.13 -16.56
N GLU A 221 1.67 -19.92 -17.11
CA GLU A 221 1.47 -19.47 -18.49
C GLU A 221 1.37 -17.93 -18.55
N ASN A 222 1.86 -17.35 -19.64
CA ASN A 222 1.85 -15.90 -19.89
C ASN A 222 2.60 -15.10 -18.81
N MET A 223 3.75 -15.64 -18.38
CA MET A 223 4.55 -15.06 -17.28
C MET A 223 5.88 -14.48 -17.79
N GLU A 224 5.93 -14.09 -19.07
CA GLU A 224 7.08 -13.45 -19.70
C GLU A 224 6.89 -11.94 -19.81
N GLY A 225 7.99 -11.20 -19.71
CA GLY A 225 8.02 -9.75 -19.85
C GLY A 225 7.91 -9.00 -18.52
N GLU A 226 7.49 -7.74 -18.59
CA GLU A 226 7.40 -6.83 -17.44
C GLU A 226 6.46 -7.38 -16.35
N ASN A 227 7.00 -7.56 -15.15
CA ASN A 227 6.24 -8.08 -14.02
C ASN A 227 5.03 -7.21 -13.68
N THR A 228 5.20 -5.88 -13.65
CA THR A 228 4.09 -4.97 -13.37
C THR A 228 3.01 -5.03 -14.46
N LYS A 229 3.41 -5.28 -15.74
CA LYS A 229 2.44 -5.49 -16.82
C LYS A 229 1.62 -6.78 -16.60
N ILE A 230 2.28 -7.86 -16.21
CA ILE A 230 1.61 -9.14 -15.91
C ILE A 230 0.58 -8.95 -14.79
N ILE A 231 0.96 -8.24 -13.71
CA ILE A 231 0.04 -7.90 -12.62
C ILE A 231 -1.10 -7.04 -13.15
N MET A 232 -0.80 -6.01 -13.93
CA MET A 232 -1.80 -5.07 -14.43
C MET A 232 -2.80 -5.73 -15.39
N ASP A 233 -2.37 -6.69 -16.20
CA ASP A 233 -3.28 -7.48 -17.05
C ASP A 233 -4.34 -8.22 -16.21
N GLN A 234 -3.96 -8.76 -15.03
CA GLN A 234 -4.91 -9.38 -14.10
C GLN A 234 -5.80 -8.36 -13.39
N VAL A 235 -5.27 -7.18 -13.08
CA VAL A 235 -6.07 -6.06 -12.55
C VAL A 235 -7.14 -5.65 -13.54
N LEU A 236 -6.76 -5.37 -14.79
CA LEU A 236 -7.72 -4.95 -15.82
C LEU A 236 -8.78 -6.01 -16.09
N GLN A 237 -8.41 -7.30 -16.10
CA GLN A 237 -9.37 -8.40 -16.20
C GLN A 237 -10.36 -8.41 -15.01
N PHE A 238 -9.89 -8.13 -13.80
CA PHE A 238 -10.76 -7.99 -12.62
C PHE A 238 -11.71 -6.79 -12.77
N LEU A 239 -11.23 -5.65 -13.28
CA LEU A 239 -12.04 -4.44 -13.48
C LEU A 239 -13.10 -4.58 -14.60
N GLU A 240 -12.91 -5.53 -15.55
CA GLU A 240 -13.88 -5.86 -16.59
C GLU A 240 -15.09 -6.64 -16.07
N GLY A 241 -15.07 -7.12 -14.82
CA GLY A 241 -16.18 -7.84 -14.18
C GLY A 241 -17.48 -7.02 -14.12
N ASP A 242 -18.40 -7.36 -13.21
CA ASP A 242 -19.68 -6.69 -13.11
C ASP A 242 -19.51 -5.17 -13.02
N LYS A 243 -20.10 -4.46 -14.00
CA LYS A 243 -19.83 -3.03 -14.19
C LYS A 243 -20.54 -2.14 -13.19
N ASP A 244 -21.58 -2.68 -12.56
CA ASP A 244 -22.48 -1.93 -11.68
C ASP A 244 -22.07 -2.07 -10.19
N GLU A 245 -21.15 -2.99 -9.88
CA GLU A 245 -20.63 -3.16 -8.53
C GLU A 245 -19.36 -2.32 -8.30
N PRO A 246 -19.26 -1.58 -7.18
CA PRO A 246 -18.02 -0.91 -6.80
C PRO A 246 -16.95 -1.94 -6.50
N PHE A 247 -15.69 -1.58 -6.69
CA PHE A 247 -14.57 -2.47 -6.41
C PHE A 247 -13.56 -1.86 -5.44
N PHE A 248 -12.92 -2.74 -4.67
CA PHE A 248 -11.73 -2.47 -3.86
C PHE A 248 -10.58 -3.30 -4.39
N ALA A 249 -9.50 -2.66 -4.81
CA ALA A 249 -8.31 -3.34 -5.32
C ALA A 249 -7.04 -2.89 -4.59
N THR A 250 -6.28 -3.86 -4.07
CA THR A 250 -4.89 -3.63 -3.66
C THR A 250 -3.95 -4.10 -4.76
N ILE A 251 -3.15 -3.18 -5.30
CA ILE A 251 -2.22 -3.41 -6.41
C ILE A 251 -0.81 -3.18 -5.87
N TRP A 252 -0.09 -4.27 -5.61
CA TRP A 252 1.21 -4.24 -4.95
C TRP A 252 2.33 -4.78 -5.84
N PRO A 253 2.83 -3.99 -6.83
CA PRO A 253 3.95 -4.36 -7.69
C PRO A 253 5.21 -4.67 -6.90
N HIS A 254 6.12 -5.46 -7.49
CA HIS A 254 7.41 -5.78 -6.88
C HIS A 254 8.49 -4.74 -7.17
N THR A 255 8.23 -3.84 -8.12
CA THR A 255 9.18 -2.83 -8.59
C THR A 255 9.34 -1.69 -7.58
N PRO A 256 10.58 -1.26 -7.32
CA PRO A 256 11.87 -1.73 -7.85
C PRO A 256 12.66 -2.67 -6.90
N HIS A 257 11.98 -3.55 -6.15
CA HIS A 257 12.63 -4.50 -5.23
C HIS A 257 13.57 -5.46 -5.99
N LEU A 258 14.68 -5.79 -5.34
CA LEU A 258 15.66 -6.76 -5.84
C LEU A 258 15.07 -8.19 -6.00
N PRO A 259 15.42 -8.97 -7.04
CA PRO A 259 16.34 -8.61 -8.11
C PRO A 259 15.68 -7.71 -9.15
N VAL A 260 16.41 -6.67 -9.56
CA VAL A 260 15.94 -5.72 -10.57
C VAL A 260 16.33 -6.22 -11.94
N VAL A 261 15.34 -6.44 -12.80
CA VAL A 261 15.52 -6.88 -14.18
C VAL A 261 14.78 -5.91 -15.09
N ALA A 262 15.40 -5.49 -16.19
CA ALA A 262 14.78 -4.62 -17.17
C ALA A 262 15.08 -5.06 -18.59
N SER A 263 14.09 -4.93 -19.46
CA SER A 263 14.24 -5.19 -20.89
C SER A 263 15.16 -4.18 -21.57
N LYS A 264 15.61 -4.51 -22.76
CA LYS A 264 16.42 -3.62 -23.60
C LYS A 264 15.70 -2.29 -23.85
N LYS A 265 14.37 -2.31 -24.12
CA LYS A 265 13.54 -1.13 -24.33
C LYS A 265 13.76 -0.06 -23.24
N TYR A 266 13.65 -0.45 -21.99
CA TYR A 266 13.73 0.50 -20.87
C TYR A 266 15.16 0.82 -20.48
N ARG A 267 16.11 -0.12 -20.59
CA ARG A 267 17.53 0.14 -20.32
C ARG A 267 18.14 1.17 -21.30
N GLU A 268 17.78 1.11 -22.58
CA GLU A 268 18.27 2.05 -23.60
C GLU A 268 17.81 3.49 -23.38
N MET A 269 16.69 3.69 -22.65
CA MET A 269 16.26 5.04 -22.25
C MET A 269 17.22 5.71 -21.26
N TYR A 270 18.15 4.95 -20.69
CA TYR A 270 19.14 5.34 -19.68
C TYR A 270 20.56 4.94 -20.06
N ALA A 271 20.87 4.90 -21.36
CA ALA A 271 22.16 4.43 -21.88
C ALA A 271 23.37 5.21 -21.37
N GLU A 272 23.19 6.47 -20.95
CA GLU A 272 24.23 7.33 -20.36
C GLU A 272 24.60 7.01 -18.92
N TYR A 273 23.79 6.20 -18.23
CA TYR A 273 23.99 5.83 -16.82
C TYR A 273 24.69 4.47 -16.69
N SER A 274 25.15 4.16 -15.49
CA SER A 274 25.74 2.84 -15.19
C SER A 274 24.75 1.71 -15.45
N HIS A 275 25.26 0.50 -15.68
CA HIS A 275 24.39 -0.67 -15.92
C HIS A 275 23.39 -0.89 -14.77
N ALA A 276 23.83 -0.72 -13.53
CA ALA A 276 22.95 -0.82 -12.36
C ALA A 276 21.81 0.23 -12.38
N GLU A 277 22.12 1.47 -12.75
CA GLU A 277 21.11 2.53 -12.89
C GLU A 277 20.17 2.25 -14.07
N GLN A 278 20.68 1.74 -15.20
CA GLN A 278 19.84 1.35 -16.35
C GLN A 278 18.80 0.32 -15.97
N LEU A 279 19.17 -0.70 -15.19
CA LEU A 279 18.24 -1.71 -14.68
C LEU A 279 17.21 -1.08 -13.74
N TYR A 280 17.66 -0.30 -12.78
CA TYR A 280 16.83 0.27 -11.73
C TYR A 280 15.85 1.32 -12.29
N TYR A 281 16.35 2.32 -13.03
CA TYR A 281 15.52 3.38 -13.61
C TYR A 281 14.59 2.82 -14.69
N GLY A 282 15.08 1.89 -15.50
CA GLY A 282 14.28 1.23 -16.52
C GLY A 282 13.10 0.44 -15.94
N SER A 283 13.30 -0.27 -14.82
CA SER A 283 12.22 -0.98 -14.16
C SER A 283 11.15 -0.04 -13.58
N ILE A 284 11.56 1.11 -13.01
CA ILE A 284 10.62 2.11 -12.49
C ILE A 284 9.80 2.73 -13.64
N THR A 285 10.44 3.08 -14.76
CA THR A 285 9.72 3.62 -15.92
C THR A 285 8.73 2.61 -16.50
N ALA A 286 9.09 1.32 -16.54
CA ALA A 286 8.18 0.26 -16.96
C ALA A 286 6.95 0.15 -16.02
N MET A 287 7.15 0.29 -14.72
CA MET A 287 6.06 0.32 -13.74
C MET A 287 5.17 1.55 -13.92
N ASP A 288 5.76 2.73 -14.09
CA ASP A 288 5.05 3.99 -14.33
C ASP A 288 4.11 3.89 -15.55
N GLU A 289 4.61 3.33 -16.66
CA GLU A 289 3.81 3.07 -17.88
C GLU A 289 2.57 2.20 -17.58
N GLN A 290 2.70 1.21 -16.70
CA GLN A 290 1.57 0.35 -16.35
C GLN A 290 0.56 1.02 -15.41
N ILE A 291 1.00 1.91 -14.54
CA ILE A 291 0.08 2.74 -13.71
C ILE A 291 -0.67 3.73 -14.59
N GLY A 292 0.02 4.32 -15.59
CA GLY A 292 -0.64 5.11 -16.64
C GLY A 292 -1.72 4.33 -17.38
N ARG A 293 -1.41 3.10 -17.81
CA ARG A 293 -2.36 2.21 -18.48
C ARG A 293 -3.60 1.89 -17.64
N LEU A 294 -3.45 1.73 -16.32
CA LEU A 294 -4.58 1.58 -15.41
C LEU A 294 -5.47 2.81 -15.43
N TRP A 295 -4.87 4.00 -15.30
CA TRP A 295 -5.64 5.24 -15.29
C TRP A 295 -6.36 5.51 -16.61
N GLU A 296 -5.69 5.30 -17.75
CA GLU A 296 -6.30 5.39 -19.07
C GLU A 296 -7.49 4.42 -19.24
N TYR A 297 -7.39 3.21 -18.67
CA TYR A 297 -8.51 2.27 -18.65
C TYR A 297 -9.68 2.83 -17.86
N LEU A 298 -9.45 3.40 -16.67
CA LEU A 298 -10.51 3.99 -15.84
C LEU A 298 -11.17 5.20 -16.54
N GLU A 299 -10.38 6.08 -17.17
CA GLU A 299 -10.89 7.20 -17.96
C GLU A 299 -11.77 6.72 -19.12
N ARG A 300 -11.28 5.77 -19.92
CA ARG A 300 -11.99 5.21 -21.07
C ARG A 300 -13.30 4.49 -20.69
N THR A 301 -13.35 3.91 -19.50
CA THR A 301 -14.54 3.20 -19.01
C THR A 301 -15.48 4.07 -18.17
N GLY A 302 -15.17 5.36 -18.02
CA GLY A 302 -15.98 6.31 -17.24
C GLY A 302 -15.89 6.10 -15.71
N LYS A 303 -14.92 5.32 -15.23
CA LYS A 303 -14.77 5.00 -13.80
C LYS A 303 -13.82 5.94 -13.07
N ALA A 304 -13.00 6.72 -13.80
CA ALA A 304 -11.94 7.54 -13.22
C ALA A 304 -12.47 8.58 -12.24
N GLU A 305 -13.57 9.27 -12.59
CA GLU A 305 -14.15 10.35 -11.77
C GLU A 305 -14.51 9.85 -10.36
N ASN A 306 -15.23 8.71 -10.27
CA ASN A 306 -15.63 8.12 -9.00
C ASN A 306 -14.71 6.95 -8.57
N THR A 307 -13.39 7.17 -8.69
CA THR A 307 -12.36 6.25 -8.18
C THR A 307 -11.42 6.98 -7.21
N MET A 308 -11.40 6.52 -5.97
CA MET A 308 -10.43 6.91 -4.95
C MET A 308 -9.15 6.09 -5.14
N LEU A 309 -8.07 6.73 -5.62
CA LEU A 309 -6.78 6.10 -5.84
C LEU A 309 -5.74 6.64 -4.87
N TRP A 310 -5.08 5.74 -4.15
CA TRP A 310 -3.91 6.02 -3.31
C TRP A 310 -2.68 5.33 -3.87
N PHE A 311 -1.56 6.04 -3.87
CA PHE A 311 -0.25 5.53 -4.24
C PHE A 311 0.76 5.76 -3.14
N CYS A 312 1.56 4.74 -2.80
CA CYS A 312 2.74 4.89 -1.94
C CYS A 312 3.77 3.77 -2.19
N SER A 313 4.93 3.86 -1.51
CA SER A 313 5.88 2.75 -1.34
C SER A 313 5.71 2.09 0.03
N ASP A 314 6.18 0.84 0.18
CA ASP A 314 6.09 0.11 1.44
C ASP A 314 7.24 0.41 2.41
N ASN A 315 8.33 0.98 1.96
CA ASN A 315 9.47 1.49 2.74
C ASN A 315 10.44 2.28 1.86
N GLY A 316 11.42 2.94 2.46
CA GLY A 316 12.49 3.60 1.73
C GLY A 316 13.35 2.64 0.88
N PRO A 317 14.27 3.17 0.04
CA PRO A 317 14.98 2.39 -0.96
C PRO A 317 15.96 1.39 -0.34
N GLU A 318 16.15 0.24 -1.00
CA GLU A 318 17.13 -0.78 -0.57
C GLU A 318 18.55 -0.24 -0.66
N ASN A 319 19.38 -0.50 0.35
CA ASN A 319 20.77 0.00 0.45
C ASN A 319 21.67 -0.38 -0.72
N ARG A 320 21.37 -1.48 -1.40
CA ARG A 320 22.19 -2.03 -2.49
C ARG A 320 21.73 -1.56 -3.87
N THR A 321 20.80 -0.63 -3.95
CA THR A 321 20.29 -0.09 -5.22
C THR A 321 20.74 1.36 -5.44
N PRO A 322 20.69 1.87 -6.69
CA PRO A 322 20.83 3.28 -6.99
C PRO A 322 19.71 4.17 -6.43
N GLY A 323 18.67 3.57 -5.84
CA GLY A 323 17.52 4.28 -5.30
C GLY A 323 17.89 5.43 -4.37
N SER A 324 17.02 6.41 -4.25
CA SER A 324 17.26 7.67 -3.54
C SER A 324 16.18 7.93 -2.49
N ALA A 325 16.62 8.18 -1.26
CA ALA A 325 15.74 8.71 -0.20
C ALA A 325 15.58 10.25 -0.29
N GLY A 326 16.08 10.90 -1.36
CA GLY A 326 16.12 12.34 -1.44
C GLY A 326 17.10 12.96 -0.43
N PRO A 327 16.70 14.01 0.31
CA PRO A 327 17.55 14.64 1.32
C PRO A 327 17.54 13.90 2.66
N PHE A 328 16.74 12.82 2.78
CA PHE A 328 16.47 12.18 4.07
C PHE A 328 17.56 11.20 4.49
N ARG A 329 17.81 11.18 5.80
CA ARG A 329 18.81 10.34 6.42
C ARG A 329 18.44 8.86 6.34
N GLU A 330 19.44 8.00 6.04
CA GLU A 330 19.31 6.55 5.99
C GLU A 330 18.37 6.03 4.89
N ARG A 331 18.01 4.75 4.95
CA ARG A 331 17.24 4.01 3.94
C ARG A 331 16.47 2.86 4.61
N LYS A 332 15.91 1.96 3.81
CA LYS A 332 15.26 0.71 4.25
C LYS A 332 15.95 0.09 5.47
N ARG A 333 15.17 -0.38 6.43
CA ARG A 333 15.57 -0.95 7.73
C ARG A 333 15.98 0.07 8.79
N SER A 334 15.83 1.36 8.50
CA SER A 334 16.08 2.44 9.45
C SER A 334 14.78 3.15 9.80
N LEU A 335 14.64 3.63 11.06
CA LEU A 335 13.52 4.48 11.47
C LEU A 335 13.78 5.97 11.27
N TYR A 336 14.93 6.36 10.71
CA TYR A 336 15.15 7.72 10.22
C TYR A 336 14.26 7.97 8.98
N GLU A 337 14.11 9.25 8.63
CA GLU A 337 13.18 9.68 7.57
C GLU A 337 13.38 8.89 6.26
N GLY A 338 14.62 8.67 5.81
CA GLY A 338 14.88 7.97 4.55
C GLY A 338 14.50 6.49 4.53
N GLY A 339 14.21 5.89 5.69
CA GLY A 339 13.68 4.52 5.77
C GLY A 339 12.17 4.44 5.86
N LEU A 340 11.51 5.51 6.33
CA LEU A 340 10.07 5.56 6.59
C LEU A 340 9.30 6.48 5.63
N ARG A 341 9.84 7.66 5.30
CA ARG A 341 9.20 8.63 4.42
C ARG A 341 9.29 8.17 2.97
N VAL A 342 8.15 8.06 2.31
CA VAL A 342 8.00 7.45 0.98
C VAL A 342 7.22 8.37 0.05
N PRO A 343 7.37 8.23 -1.29
CA PRO A 343 6.55 8.99 -2.22
C PRO A 343 5.10 8.56 -2.09
N ALA A 344 4.18 9.52 -2.06
CA ALA A 344 2.76 9.24 -1.98
C ALA A 344 1.91 10.35 -2.59
N PHE A 345 0.76 9.95 -3.12
CA PHE A 345 -0.32 10.85 -3.53
C PHE A 345 -1.68 10.16 -3.40
N MET A 346 -2.73 10.97 -3.37
CA MET A 346 -4.12 10.52 -3.38
C MET A 346 -4.90 11.35 -4.38
N LEU A 347 -5.77 10.71 -5.18
CA LEU A 347 -6.71 11.44 -6.00
C LEU A 347 -8.09 10.78 -5.99
N TRP A 348 -9.12 11.62 -6.05
CA TRP A 348 -10.51 11.24 -6.24
C TRP A 348 -11.21 12.43 -6.93
N PRO A 349 -11.23 12.46 -8.27
CA PRO A 349 -11.62 13.65 -9.02
C PRO A 349 -13.03 14.16 -8.70
N GLU A 350 -14.00 13.28 -8.49
CA GLU A 350 -15.39 13.66 -8.16
C GLU A 350 -15.47 14.42 -6.82
N LYS A 351 -14.62 14.10 -5.86
CA LYS A 351 -14.70 14.67 -4.51
C LYS A 351 -13.72 15.82 -4.26
N PHE A 352 -12.54 15.77 -4.86
CA PHE A 352 -11.46 16.70 -4.60
C PHE A 352 -10.90 17.29 -5.89
N SER A 353 -10.74 18.61 -5.95
CA SER A 353 -10.21 19.31 -7.12
C SER A 353 -8.72 19.00 -7.39
N GLY A 354 -7.98 18.57 -6.37
CA GLY A 354 -6.56 18.23 -6.49
C GLY A 354 -5.62 19.40 -6.80
N GLY A 355 -4.39 19.06 -7.17
CA GLY A 355 -3.35 20.06 -7.51
C GLY A 355 -2.65 20.67 -6.29
N GLU A 356 -2.86 20.14 -5.10
CA GLU A 356 -2.33 20.65 -3.85
C GLU A 356 -1.27 19.73 -3.25
N GLU A 357 -0.36 20.33 -2.47
CA GLU A 357 0.56 19.59 -1.62
C GLU A 357 0.09 19.66 -0.16
N LEU A 358 -0.04 18.50 0.49
CA LEU A 358 -0.35 18.40 1.91
C LEU A 358 0.90 18.04 2.69
N ASP A 359 1.34 18.95 3.56
CA ASP A 359 2.50 18.76 4.45
C ASP A 359 2.07 18.39 5.89
N VAL A 360 1.03 17.59 5.99
CA VAL A 360 0.59 17.00 7.27
C VAL A 360 1.08 15.55 7.31
N PRO A 361 1.68 15.09 8.42
CA PRO A 361 2.15 13.72 8.51
C PRO A 361 1.01 12.71 8.39
N MET A 362 1.13 11.76 7.47
CA MET A 362 0.20 10.64 7.28
C MET A 362 1.00 9.35 7.13
N PHE A 363 0.38 8.20 7.36
CA PHE A 363 1.05 6.92 7.16
C PHE A 363 0.10 5.79 6.76
N THR A 364 0.65 4.65 6.38
CA THR A 364 -0.15 3.54 5.84
C THR A 364 -1.23 3.00 6.77
N SER A 365 -1.10 3.18 8.09
CA SER A 365 -2.17 2.80 9.03
C SER A 365 -3.40 3.72 8.95
N ASP A 366 -3.29 4.89 8.32
CA ASP A 366 -4.43 5.82 8.17
C ASP A 366 -5.42 5.36 7.10
N TYR A 367 -5.05 4.43 6.21
CA TYR A 367 -5.92 4.01 5.10
C TYR A 367 -7.26 3.45 5.58
N LEU A 368 -7.26 2.49 6.50
CA LEU A 368 -8.51 1.86 6.95
C LEU A 368 -9.49 2.89 7.55
N PRO A 369 -9.13 3.67 8.60
CA PRO A 369 -10.07 4.63 9.17
C PRO A 369 -10.45 5.75 8.19
N THR A 370 -9.53 6.21 7.32
CA THR A 370 -9.81 7.27 6.35
C THR A 370 -10.78 6.80 5.26
N ILE A 371 -10.55 5.61 4.70
CA ILE A 371 -11.42 5.10 3.64
C ILE A 371 -12.83 4.86 4.17
N LEU A 372 -12.97 4.27 5.35
CA LEU A 372 -14.29 4.06 5.95
C LEU A 372 -15.00 5.37 6.25
N ASP A 373 -14.29 6.38 6.73
CA ASP A 373 -14.82 7.72 6.97
C ASP A 373 -15.23 8.40 5.65
N LEU A 374 -14.40 8.31 4.60
CA LEU A 374 -14.72 8.86 3.27
C LEU A 374 -15.91 8.15 2.59
N LEU A 375 -16.20 6.93 2.99
CA LEU A 375 -17.39 6.16 2.56
C LEU A 375 -18.61 6.41 3.45
N ASP A 376 -18.51 7.28 4.47
CA ASP A 376 -19.51 7.52 5.51
C ASP A 376 -19.91 6.23 6.28
N GLU A 377 -18.90 5.37 6.52
CA GLU A 377 -19.03 4.04 7.17
C GLU A 377 -18.15 3.93 8.43
N GLU A 378 -17.92 5.03 9.16
CA GLU A 378 -17.07 5.08 10.37
C GLU A 378 -17.56 4.12 11.46
N GLY A 379 -18.86 3.85 11.51
CA GLY A 379 -19.46 2.87 12.42
C GLY A 379 -19.00 1.42 12.17
N LYS A 380 -18.28 1.15 11.06
CA LYS A 380 -17.69 -0.16 10.75
C LYS A 380 -16.22 -0.27 11.13
N ILE A 381 -15.61 0.81 11.64
CA ILE A 381 -14.24 0.77 12.14
C ILE A 381 -14.16 -0.26 13.28
N PRO A 382 -13.19 -1.21 13.24
CA PRO A 382 -13.08 -2.24 14.27
C PRO A 382 -12.84 -1.63 15.66
N GLU A 383 -13.41 -2.24 16.70
CA GLU A 383 -13.17 -1.87 18.12
C GLU A 383 -11.76 -2.24 18.62
N LEU A 384 -10.88 -2.70 17.74
CA LEU A 384 -9.48 -3.00 18.05
C LEU A 384 -8.66 -1.71 18.15
N PRO A 385 -7.60 -1.65 18.97
CA PRO A 385 -6.72 -0.48 19.03
C PRO A 385 -6.10 -0.18 17.68
N LEU A 386 -6.57 0.87 17.00
CA LEU A 386 -5.98 1.38 15.77
C LEU A 386 -4.79 2.31 16.08
N ASP A 387 -3.77 2.28 15.23
CA ASP A 387 -2.67 3.26 15.27
C ASP A 387 -2.91 4.41 14.29
N GLY A 388 -3.59 4.13 13.18
CA GLY A 388 -4.07 5.14 12.25
C GLY A 388 -5.21 6.02 12.78
N MET A 389 -5.50 7.09 12.07
CA MET A 389 -6.66 7.97 12.24
C MET A 389 -7.24 8.32 10.88
N SER A 390 -8.50 8.73 10.82
CA SER A 390 -9.02 9.34 9.61
C SER A 390 -8.31 10.67 9.34
N VAL A 391 -7.93 10.87 8.09
CA VAL A 391 -7.38 12.13 7.58
C VAL A 391 -8.38 12.87 6.68
N ARG A 392 -9.67 12.50 6.71
CA ARG A 392 -10.73 13.14 5.93
C ARG A 392 -10.76 14.65 6.11
N GLU A 393 -10.73 15.13 7.35
CA GLU A 393 -10.77 16.58 7.62
C GLU A 393 -9.55 17.33 7.10
N ILE A 394 -8.39 16.64 7.00
CA ILE A 394 -7.17 17.19 6.39
C ILE A 394 -7.36 17.28 4.87
N LEU A 395 -7.86 16.23 4.24
CA LEU A 395 -8.15 16.20 2.79
C LEU A 395 -9.22 17.23 2.41
N GLU A 396 -10.18 17.50 3.27
CA GLU A 396 -11.23 18.52 3.10
C GLU A 396 -10.75 19.94 3.46
N GLY A 397 -9.50 20.13 3.86
CA GLY A 397 -8.93 21.44 4.23
C GLY A 397 -9.50 22.05 5.52
N LYS A 398 -10.19 21.24 6.35
CA LYS A 398 -10.79 21.72 7.61
C LYS A 398 -9.77 21.84 8.74
N VAL A 399 -8.75 21.00 8.72
CA VAL A 399 -7.63 21.01 9.67
C VAL A 399 -6.31 20.86 8.90
N ASN A 400 -5.23 21.45 9.45
CA ASN A 400 -3.89 21.42 8.87
C ASN A 400 -2.85 20.77 9.80
N GLU A 401 -3.30 20.05 10.81
CA GLU A 401 -2.45 19.37 11.79
C GLU A 401 -2.95 17.96 12.05
N ARG A 402 -1.99 17.05 12.34
CA ARG A 402 -2.30 15.70 12.76
C ARG A 402 -2.58 15.65 14.27
N GLY A 403 -3.79 15.27 14.65
CA GLY A 403 -4.18 15.17 16.07
C GLY A 403 -3.60 13.95 16.80
N LYS A 404 -3.22 12.88 16.09
CA LYS A 404 -2.75 11.63 16.67
C LYS A 404 -1.31 11.32 16.23
N PRO A 405 -0.34 11.23 17.16
CA PRO A 405 1.04 10.87 16.82
C PRO A 405 1.18 9.46 16.24
N MET A 406 2.31 9.19 15.58
CA MET A 406 2.64 7.93 14.93
C MET A 406 3.77 7.22 15.68
N GLY A 407 3.55 5.95 16.05
CA GLY A 407 4.56 5.10 16.68
C GLY A 407 5.18 4.12 15.70
N PHE A 408 6.50 3.97 15.74
CA PHE A 408 7.25 3.05 14.88
C PHE A 408 8.17 2.14 15.68
N MET A 409 8.28 0.91 15.22
CA MET A 409 9.20 -0.09 15.78
C MET A 409 9.90 -0.88 14.68
N HIS A 410 11.13 -1.32 14.97
CA HIS A 410 11.83 -2.27 14.12
C HIS A 410 12.44 -3.40 14.95
N ARG A 411 12.59 -4.60 14.34
CA ARG A 411 13.06 -5.82 15.00
C ARG A 411 14.47 -5.73 15.64
N ASN A 412 15.30 -4.74 15.24
CA ASN A 412 16.58 -4.47 15.83
C ASN A 412 16.50 -3.75 17.21
N GLY A 413 15.27 -3.52 17.71
CA GLY A 413 14.99 -2.78 18.93
C GLY A 413 14.89 -1.27 18.76
N ALA A 414 15.00 -0.76 17.54
CA ALA A 414 14.72 0.64 17.23
C ALA A 414 13.25 0.97 17.49
N LYS A 415 13.01 2.19 17.96
CA LYS A 415 11.67 2.73 18.25
C LYS A 415 11.64 4.24 18.02
N SER A 416 10.52 4.74 17.55
CA SER A 416 10.35 6.17 17.24
C SER A 416 8.92 6.61 17.49
N TRP A 417 8.77 7.91 17.81
CA TRP A 417 7.50 8.60 18.01
C TRP A 417 7.51 9.92 17.25
N VAL A 418 6.55 10.09 16.37
CA VAL A 418 6.44 11.27 15.50
C VAL A 418 5.12 11.97 15.76
N ASN A 419 5.16 13.26 16.07
CA ASN A 419 3.99 14.12 16.08
C ASN A 419 4.00 15.07 14.86
N GLN A 420 3.22 16.17 14.91
CA GLN A 420 3.18 17.15 13.81
C GLN A 420 4.57 17.73 13.48
N GLN A 421 5.40 17.98 14.48
CA GLN A 421 6.66 18.70 14.35
C GLN A 421 7.88 17.86 14.69
N TYR A 422 7.85 17.16 15.82
CA TYR A 422 9.02 16.51 16.39
C TYR A 422 9.03 15.00 16.15
N LYS A 423 10.25 14.47 16.05
CA LYS A 423 10.53 13.05 16.06
C LYS A 423 11.49 12.69 17.17
N LEU A 424 11.05 11.81 18.07
CA LEU A 424 11.90 11.14 19.04
C LEU A 424 12.26 9.75 18.50
N ILE A 425 13.53 9.40 18.49
CA ILE A 425 14.02 8.11 17.99
C ILE A 425 15.10 7.51 18.90
N SER A 426 15.02 6.19 19.12
CA SER A 426 16.15 5.37 19.59
C SER A 426 16.48 4.40 18.45
N PRO A 427 17.62 4.58 17.74
CA PRO A 427 17.85 3.95 16.43
C PRO A 427 18.17 2.45 16.48
N LYS A 428 18.41 1.89 17.66
CA LYS A 428 18.61 0.46 17.94
C LYS A 428 18.34 0.15 19.41
N LYS A 429 18.29 -1.12 19.76
CA LYS A 429 18.12 -1.55 21.16
C LYS A 429 19.15 -0.85 22.06
N ASP A 430 18.67 -0.31 23.19
CA ASP A 430 19.44 0.34 24.24
C ASP A 430 20.28 1.57 23.79
N ALA A 431 20.02 2.11 22.58
CA ALA A 431 20.61 3.37 22.16
C ALA A 431 19.95 4.55 22.90
N PRO A 432 20.70 5.65 23.15
CA PRO A 432 20.12 6.87 23.65
C PRO A 432 19.04 7.39 22.70
N TYR A 433 18.11 8.20 23.23
CA TYR A 433 17.15 8.90 22.41
C TYR A 433 17.77 10.13 21.76
N GLU A 434 17.37 10.41 20.54
CA GLU A 434 17.66 11.59 19.75
C GLU A 434 16.32 12.29 19.46
N LEU A 435 16.31 13.64 19.38
CA LEU A 435 15.13 14.45 19.10
C LEU A 435 15.38 15.38 17.92
N TYR A 436 14.48 15.36 16.93
CA TYR A 436 14.57 16.19 15.73
C TYR A 436 13.32 17.02 15.50
N ASP A 437 13.48 18.26 15.02
CA ASP A 437 12.40 19.11 14.53
C ASP A 437 12.27 18.92 13.01
N LEU A 438 11.30 18.13 12.58
CA LEU A 438 11.13 17.75 11.18
C LEU A 438 10.60 18.88 10.27
N LEU A 439 10.14 20.02 10.84
CA LEU A 439 9.71 21.18 10.05
C LEU A 439 10.90 22.00 9.55
N VAL A 440 11.99 22.04 10.32
CA VAL A 440 13.20 22.83 9.98
C VAL A 440 14.41 21.95 9.66
N ASP A 441 14.44 20.70 10.14
CA ASP A 441 15.51 19.73 9.94
C ASP A 441 14.94 18.35 9.54
N PRO A 442 14.31 18.23 8.35
CA PRO A 442 13.78 16.96 7.89
C PRO A 442 14.87 15.93 7.53
N SER A 443 16.13 16.35 7.46
CA SER A 443 17.31 15.50 7.21
C SER A 443 17.89 14.87 8.49
N GLU A 444 17.36 15.25 9.69
CA GLU A 444 17.77 14.70 11.00
C GLU A 444 19.28 14.85 11.29
N GLU A 445 19.81 16.05 11.03
CA GLU A 445 21.22 16.38 11.20
C GLU A 445 21.53 16.93 12.60
N SER A 446 20.54 17.59 13.27
CA SER A 446 20.72 18.34 14.50
C SER A 446 19.91 17.73 15.66
N ASP A 447 20.54 16.93 16.52
CA ASP A 447 19.91 16.36 17.70
C ASP A 447 19.62 17.44 18.77
N LEU A 448 18.35 17.66 19.06
CA LEU A 448 17.83 18.65 20.02
C LEU A 448 17.62 18.08 21.42
N ILE A 449 17.91 16.81 21.70
CA ILE A 449 17.56 16.16 22.97
C ILE A 449 18.12 16.90 24.20
N SER A 450 19.34 17.45 24.10
CA SER A 450 19.98 18.21 25.15
C SER A 450 19.46 19.65 25.27
N GLN A 451 18.94 20.21 24.18
CA GLN A 451 18.45 21.60 24.09
C GLN A 451 16.97 21.70 24.48
N SER A 452 16.21 20.61 24.26
CA SER A 452 14.76 20.54 24.51
C SER A 452 14.40 19.29 25.33
N PRO A 453 14.98 19.13 26.55
CA PRO A 453 14.82 17.92 27.35
C PRO A 453 13.37 17.66 27.79
N GLU A 454 12.56 18.70 27.96
CA GLU A 454 11.15 18.60 28.34
C GLU A 454 10.31 17.97 27.22
N ILE A 455 10.51 18.41 25.96
CA ILE A 455 9.86 17.82 24.78
C ILE A 455 10.25 16.34 24.66
N GLY A 456 11.54 16.06 24.77
CA GLY A 456 12.06 14.70 24.74
C GLY A 456 11.45 13.78 25.79
N ALA A 457 11.32 14.27 27.04
CA ALA A 457 10.73 13.53 28.15
C ALA A 457 9.23 13.28 27.96
N GLU A 458 8.47 14.27 27.50
CA GLU A 458 7.04 14.10 27.17
C GLU A 458 6.82 13.07 26.06
N MET A 459 7.54 13.20 24.95
CA MET A 459 7.43 12.28 23.82
C MET A 459 7.84 10.85 24.21
N LYS A 460 8.87 10.71 25.04
CA LYS A 460 9.31 9.41 25.59
C LYS A 460 8.21 8.75 26.40
N THR A 461 7.53 9.50 27.28
CA THR A 461 6.42 8.98 28.07
C THR A 461 5.29 8.44 27.18
N LYS A 462 4.88 9.23 26.18
CA LYS A 462 3.85 8.82 25.20
C LYS A 462 4.27 7.60 24.39
N LEU A 463 5.53 7.54 23.97
CA LEU A 463 6.09 6.37 23.28
C LEU A 463 6.05 5.12 24.17
N GLU A 464 6.43 5.22 25.44
CA GLU A 464 6.43 4.10 26.38
C GLU A 464 5.01 3.60 26.67
N ASP A 465 4.02 4.49 26.77
CA ASP A 465 2.61 4.15 26.91
C ASP A 465 2.11 3.36 25.68
N TRP A 466 2.43 3.87 24.49
CA TRP A 466 2.10 3.20 23.25
C TRP A 466 2.77 1.82 23.12
N LEU A 467 4.05 1.70 23.50
CA LEU A 467 4.78 0.42 23.50
C LEU A 467 4.13 -0.61 24.43
N ARG A 468 3.62 -0.17 25.61
CA ARG A 468 2.85 -1.04 26.52
C ARG A 468 1.55 -1.53 25.88
N SER A 469 0.84 -0.65 25.17
CA SER A 469 -0.36 -1.02 24.40
C SER A 469 -0.05 -2.04 23.31
N VAL A 470 1.03 -1.81 22.53
CA VAL A 470 1.47 -2.77 21.49
C VAL A 470 1.82 -4.13 22.08
N ALA A 471 2.53 -4.15 23.22
CA ALA A 471 2.86 -5.40 23.90
C ALA A 471 1.62 -6.16 24.39
N SER A 472 0.63 -5.45 24.92
CA SER A 472 -0.67 -6.03 25.34
C SER A 472 -1.42 -6.67 24.15
N SER A 473 -1.48 -5.97 23.02
CA SER A 473 -2.07 -6.50 21.77
C SER A 473 -1.37 -7.78 21.31
N LYS A 474 -0.02 -7.76 21.31
CA LYS A 474 0.79 -8.93 20.92
C LYS A 474 0.55 -10.16 21.79
N GLU A 475 0.19 -9.97 23.06
CA GLU A 475 -0.22 -11.05 23.98
C GLU A 475 -1.66 -11.56 23.73
N GLY A 476 -2.33 -11.04 22.72
CA GLY A 476 -3.69 -11.43 22.33
C GLY A 476 -4.80 -10.80 23.16
N LYS A 477 -4.52 -9.79 23.99
CA LYS A 477 -5.50 -9.17 24.88
C LYS A 477 -6.54 -8.30 24.16
N ASP A 478 -6.34 -8.02 22.88
CA ASP A 478 -7.29 -7.28 22.05
C ASP A 478 -8.43 -8.18 21.52
N TYR A 479 -8.23 -9.50 21.53
CA TYR A 479 -9.20 -10.43 20.96
C TYR A 479 -10.05 -11.06 22.07
N PRO A 480 -11.35 -11.30 21.79
CA PRO A 480 -12.26 -11.95 22.74
C PRO A 480 -11.88 -13.39 23.05
#